data_820deb41f4cf06f9b49d05d700169a97
#
_entry.id   820deb41f4cf06f9b49d05d700169a97
#
_cell.length_a   1.000
_cell.length_b   1.000
_cell.length_c   1.000
_cell.angle_alpha   90.00
_cell.angle_beta   90.00
_cell.angle_gamma   90.00
#
_symmetry.space_group_name_H-M   'P 1'
#
loop_
_entity.id
_entity.type
_entity.pdbx_description
1 polymer ?
#
loop_
_entity_poly.entity_id
_entity_poly.type
_entity_poly.pdbx_seq_one_letter_code
_entity_poly.pdbx_strand_id
1 'polypeptide(L)'
;DFCLSRGLGDVYKRQTINMDGAAITITIMALSVANTLGVSVDVPTALMLSLMATLGACGASGVAGGSLLLIPMACSLFGIPQDISMQAVAVGMIIGVVQDSLETAINSSGDVLFAATAEYRQWQKDGREFKIGAIVNPDE
;
A
#
# COMPACT_ATOMS: atom_id res chain seq x y z
N ASP A 1 11.50 9.50 -28.98
CA ASP A 1 12.24 8.92 -27.83
C ASP A 1 12.05 9.68 -26.52
N PHE A 2 11.90 11.01 -26.56
CA PHE A 2 11.73 11.82 -25.35
C PHE A 2 10.32 11.67 -24.70
N CYS A 3 9.29 11.33 -25.48
CA CYS A 3 7.94 11.06 -24.97
C CYS A 3 7.84 9.73 -24.23
N LEU A 4 8.56 8.70 -24.69
CA LEU A 4 8.59 7.39 -24.03
C LEU A 4 9.29 7.45 -22.67
N SER A 5 10.36 8.24 -22.55
CA SER A 5 11.08 8.40 -21.28
C SER A 5 10.26 9.18 -20.23
N ARG A 6 9.41 10.12 -20.67
CA ARG A 6 8.47 10.80 -19.75
C ARG A 6 7.36 9.87 -19.27
N GLY A 7 6.81 9.04 -20.16
CA GLY A 7 5.80 8.04 -19.80
C GLY A 7 6.30 7.03 -18.77
N LEU A 8 7.52 6.51 -18.96
CA LEU A 8 8.16 5.61 -18.01
C LEU A 8 8.41 6.29 -16.65
N GLY A 9 8.88 7.52 -16.64
CA GLY A 9 9.11 8.27 -15.40
C GLY A 9 7.81 8.53 -14.61
N ASP A 10 6.69 8.74 -15.28
CA ASP A 10 5.39 8.92 -14.64
C ASP A 10 4.82 7.59 -14.11
N VAL A 11 5.06 6.48 -14.80
CA VAL A 11 4.69 5.14 -14.33
C VAL A 11 5.46 4.79 -13.04
N TYR A 12 6.76 5.00 -13.02
CA TYR A 12 7.57 4.79 -11.81
C TYR A 12 7.10 5.63 -10.62
N LYS A 13 6.81 6.91 -10.84
CA LYS A 13 6.31 7.80 -9.77
C LYS A 13 4.96 7.35 -9.21
N ARG A 14 4.07 6.83 -10.04
CA ARG A 14 2.76 6.33 -9.60
C ARG A 14 2.87 5.05 -8.80
N GLN A 15 3.71 4.11 -9.23
CA GLN A 15 3.97 2.87 -8.49
C GLN A 15 4.58 3.12 -7.11
N THR A 16 5.37 4.17 -6.93
CA THR A 16 5.98 4.50 -5.63
C THR A 16 5.02 5.17 -4.66
N ILE A 17 3.93 5.75 -5.14
CA ILE A 17 2.93 6.43 -4.28
C ILE A 17 1.82 5.47 -3.85
N ASN A 18 1.42 4.54 -4.71
CA ASN A 18 0.35 3.58 -4.45
C ASN A 18 0.89 2.30 -3.79
N MET A 19 1.05 2.34 -2.49
CA MET A 19 1.60 1.25 -1.67
C MET A 19 0.57 0.71 -0.68
N ASP A 20 -0.60 0.36 -1.19
CA ASP A 20 -1.77 -0.07 -0.42
C ASP A 20 -1.46 -1.34 0.38
N GLY A 21 -0.80 -2.32 -0.25
CA GLY A 21 -0.42 -3.58 0.38
C GLY A 21 0.58 -3.36 1.51
N ALA A 22 1.56 -2.46 1.32
CA ALA A 22 2.52 -2.12 2.36
C ALA A 22 1.83 -1.44 3.55
N ALA A 23 0.92 -0.51 3.31
CA ALA A 23 0.14 0.14 4.36
C ALA A 23 -0.72 -0.87 5.15
N ILE A 24 -1.33 -1.84 4.46
CA ILE A 24 -2.09 -2.93 5.07
C ILE A 24 -1.16 -3.80 5.94
N THR A 25 0.00 -4.20 5.44
CA THR A 25 0.97 -5.01 6.18
C THR A 25 1.39 -4.31 7.48
N ILE A 26 1.80 -3.05 7.41
CA ILE A 26 2.21 -2.27 8.58
C ILE A 26 1.07 -2.21 9.61
N THR A 27 -0.14 -1.89 9.15
CA THR A 27 -1.31 -1.72 10.01
C THR A 27 -1.70 -3.04 10.69
N ILE A 28 -1.83 -4.12 9.92
CA ILE A 28 -2.23 -5.44 10.46
C ILE A 28 -1.18 -5.96 11.44
N MET A 29 0.09 -5.86 11.13
CA MET A 29 1.14 -6.34 12.02
C MET A 29 1.19 -5.55 13.33
N ALA A 30 1.10 -4.22 13.27
CA ALA A 30 1.08 -3.39 14.47
C ALA A 30 -0.16 -3.65 15.35
N LEU A 31 -1.34 -3.77 14.75
CA LEU A 31 -2.57 -4.09 15.47
C LEU A 31 -2.56 -5.50 16.05
N SER A 32 -1.96 -6.47 15.35
CA SER A 32 -1.81 -7.84 15.84
C SER A 32 -0.93 -7.88 17.09
N VAL A 33 0.18 -7.13 17.10
CA VAL A 33 1.04 -7.01 18.29
C VAL A 33 0.30 -6.34 19.44
N ALA A 34 -0.39 -5.22 19.19
CA ALA A 34 -1.18 -4.53 20.20
C ALA A 34 -2.25 -5.45 20.80
N ASN A 35 -2.99 -6.18 19.97
CA ASN A 35 -3.99 -7.13 20.41
C ASN A 35 -3.41 -8.29 21.22
N THR A 36 -2.26 -8.82 20.83
CA THR A 36 -1.57 -9.91 21.56
C THR A 36 -1.12 -9.46 22.95
N LEU A 37 -0.72 -8.21 23.08
CA LEU A 37 -0.33 -7.61 24.36
C LEU A 37 -1.52 -7.10 25.21
N GLY A 38 -2.74 -7.20 24.70
CA GLY A 38 -3.93 -6.69 25.37
C GLY A 38 -4.01 -5.15 25.42
N VAL A 39 -3.29 -4.47 24.54
CA VAL A 39 -3.34 -3.01 24.43
C VAL A 39 -4.63 -2.61 23.72
N SER A 40 -5.46 -1.80 24.39
CA SER A 40 -6.68 -1.28 23.80
C SER A 40 -6.35 -0.19 22.77
N VAL A 41 -6.90 -0.35 21.57
CA VAL A 41 -6.72 0.63 20.49
C VAL A 41 -7.96 1.52 20.41
N ASP A 42 -7.79 2.81 20.66
CA ASP A 42 -8.84 3.80 20.48
C ASP A 42 -8.91 4.31 19.02
N VAL A 43 -10.05 4.87 18.65
CA VAL A 43 -10.28 5.35 17.26
C VAL A 43 -9.28 6.43 16.81
N PRO A 44 -8.96 7.44 17.63
CA PRO A 44 -7.94 8.43 17.26
C PRO A 44 -6.58 7.80 16.95
N THR A 45 -6.11 6.88 17.78
CA THR A 45 -4.82 6.18 17.57
C THR A 45 -4.86 5.30 16.32
N ALA A 46 -5.99 4.63 16.04
CA ALA A 46 -6.17 3.88 14.80
C ALA A 46 -6.10 4.76 13.54
N LEU A 47 -6.67 5.96 13.60
CA LEU A 47 -6.58 6.94 12.50
C LEU A 47 -5.14 7.44 12.30
N MET A 48 -4.43 7.72 13.40
CA MET A 48 -3.02 8.10 13.33
C MET A 48 -2.16 6.97 12.76
N LEU A 49 -2.42 5.71 13.15
CA LEU A 49 -1.76 4.56 12.59
C LEU A 49 -1.97 4.46 11.07
N SER A 50 -3.21 4.63 10.61
CA SER A 50 -3.53 4.60 9.18
C SER A 50 -2.79 5.68 8.39
N LEU A 51 -2.73 6.89 8.92
CA LEU A 51 -2.00 7.99 8.29
C LEU A 51 -0.50 7.72 8.25
N MET A 52 0.09 7.28 9.37
CA MET A 52 1.51 6.96 9.44
C MET A 52 1.89 5.76 8.56
N ALA A 53 1.04 4.72 8.53
CA ALA A 53 1.26 3.55 7.68
C ALA A 53 1.25 3.94 6.19
N THR A 54 0.31 4.78 5.78
CA THR A 54 0.21 5.25 4.40
C THR A 54 1.43 6.08 3.98
N LEU A 55 1.82 7.07 4.78
CA LEU A 55 2.99 7.91 4.51
C LEU A 55 4.28 7.10 4.57
N GLY A 56 4.40 6.19 5.55
CA GLY A 56 5.57 5.33 5.70
C GLY A 56 5.70 4.35 4.53
N ALA A 57 4.60 3.75 4.10
CA ALA A 57 4.57 2.84 2.95
C ALA A 57 5.09 3.51 1.67
N CYS A 58 4.62 4.73 1.37
CA CYS A 58 5.12 5.51 0.24
C CYS A 58 6.64 5.79 0.36
N GLY A 59 7.13 6.08 1.56
CA GLY A 59 8.54 6.36 1.82
C GLY A 59 9.45 5.13 1.73
N ALA A 60 8.92 3.94 2.00
CA ALA A 60 9.66 2.67 1.93
C ALA A 60 9.55 1.97 0.57
N SER A 61 8.92 2.62 -0.40
CA SER A 61 8.73 2.06 -1.74
C SER A 61 10.05 1.67 -2.40
N GLY A 62 10.08 0.47 -2.99
CA GLY A 62 11.25 -0.07 -3.69
C GLY A 62 12.29 -0.71 -2.75
N VAL A 63 12.05 -0.76 -1.45
CA VAL A 63 12.93 -1.44 -0.49
C VAL A 63 12.34 -2.81 -0.17
N ALA A 64 13.08 -3.88 -0.46
CA ALA A 64 12.66 -5.24 -0.13
C ALA A 64 12.40 -5.37 1.38
N GLY A 65 11.19 -5.83 1.75
CA GLY A 65 10.77 -5.90 3.15
C GLY A 65 10.61 -4.54 3.85
N GLY A 66 10.52 -3.45 3.09
CA GLY A 66 10.42 -2.09 3.62
C GLY A 66 9.22 -1.89 4.55
N SER A 67 8.09 -2.51 4.27
CA SER A 67 6.90 -2.49 5.12
C SER A 67 7.19 -3.09 6.50
N LEU A 68 7.94 -4.19 6.55
CA LEU A 68 8.30 -4.86 7.82
C LEU A 68 9.17 -3.98 8.71
N LEU A 69 10.09 -3.21 8.12
CA LEU A 69 10.95 -2.30 8.86
C LEU A 69 10.20 -1.13 9.50
N LEU A 70 9.00 -0.84 9.03
CA LEU A 70 8.13 0.23 9.58
C LEU A 70 7.23 -0.25 10.73
N ILE A 71 7.17 -1.56 11.00
CA ILE A 71 6.36 -2.12 12.10
C ILE A 71 6.76 -1.54 13.46
N PRO A 72 8.06 -1.40 13.82
CA PRO A 72 8.45 -0.81 15.09
C PRO A 72 7.99 0.65 15.24
N MET A 73 8.02 1.43 14.16
CA MET A 73 7.49 2.79 14.15
C MET A 73 5.98 2.80 14.44
N ALA A 74 5.22 1.92 13.79
CA ALA A 74 3.79 1.79 14.02
C ALA A 74 3.45 1.31 15.43
N CYS A 75 4.21 0.35 15.96
CA CYS A 75 4.06 -0.16 17.33
C CYS A 75 4.37 0.92 18.40
N SER A 76 5.24 1.85 18.10
CA SER A 76 5.58 2.95 19.03
C SER A 76 4.37 3.86 19.34
N LEU A 77 3.38 3.95 18.45
CA LEU A 77 2.11 4.65 18.69
C LEU A 77 1.32 4.06 19.86
N PHE A 78 1.47 2.77 20.09
CA PHE A 78 0.80 2.04 21.17
C PHE A 78 1.68 1.94 22.43
N GLY A 79 2.84 2.60 22.45
CA GLY A 79 3.80 2.50 23.55
C GLY A 79 4.46 1.12 23.66
N ILE A 80 4.43 0.31 22.60
CA ILE A 80 5.01 -1.03 22.57
C ILE A 80 6.54 -0.92 22.47
N PRO A 81 7.30 -1.59 23.35
CA PRO A 81 8.75 -1.59 23.32
C PRO A 81 9.33 -2.14 22.01
N GLN A 82 10.50 -1.62 21.62
CA GLN A 82 11.13 -1.97 20.36
C GLN A 82 11.55 -3.44 20.26
N ASP A 83 11.95 -4.04 21.36
CA ASP A 83 12.32 -5.46 21.43
C ASP A 83 11.16 -6.39 21.07
N ILE A 84 9.94 -6.04 21.49
CA ILE A 84 8.73 -6.80 21.17
C ILE A 84 8.34 -6.56 19.70
N SER A 85 8.37 -5.33 19.25
CA SER A 85 8.03 -5.01 17.84
C SER A 85 9.02 -5.65 16.85
N MET A 86 10.29 -5.81 17.23
CA MET A 86 11.29 -6.51 16.42
C MET A 86 11.03 -8.02 16.33
N GLN A 87 10.35 -8.63 17.31
CA GLN A 87 9.88 -10.01 17.20
C GLN A 87 8.81 -10.15 16.12
N ALA A 88 7.90 -9.16 16.02
CA ALA A 88 6.92 -9.13 14.94
C ALA A 88 7.60 -8.99 13.55
N VAL A 89 8.65 -8.18 13.45
CA VAL A 89 9.46 -8.09 12.22
C VAL A 89 10.07 -9.45 11.88
N ALA A 90 10.62 -10.16 12.86
CA ALA A 90 11.18 -11.50 12.65
C ALA A 90 10.14 -12.50 12.14
N VAL A 91 8.92 -12.48 12.69
CA VAL A 91 7.79 -13.28 12.18
C VAL A 91 7.45 -12.89 10.76
N GLY A 92 7.36 -11.59 10.47
CA GLY A 92 7.14 -11.08 9.11
C GLY A 92 8.19 -11.57 8.11
N MET A 93 9.45 -11.61 8.52
CA MET A 93 10.54 -12.13 7.67
C MET A 93 10.39 -13.63 7.36
N ILE A 94 9.88 -14.43 8.30
CA ILE A 94 9.65 -15.87 8.10
C ILE A 94 8.58 -16.10 7.04
N ILE A 95 7.50 -15.32 7.04
CA ILE A 95 6.41 -15.40 6.07
C ILE A 95 6.65 -14.52 4.85
N GLY A 96 7.80 -13.86 4.79
CA GLY A 96 8.11 -12.76 3.87
C GLY A 96 7.86 -13.08 2.40
N VAL A 97 8.15 -14.29 1.93
CA VAL A 97 7.92 -14.69 0.52
C VAL A 97 6.44 -14.59 0.13
N VAL A 98 5.55 -15.08 0.99
CA VAL A 98 4.10 -15.02 0.74
C VAL A 98 3.57 -13.61 0.95
N GLN A 99 4.00 -12.96 2.04
CA GLN A 99 3.58 -11.60 2.39
C GLN A 99 3.98 -10.60 1.31
N ASP A 100 5.23 -10.60 0.85
CA ASP A 100 5.74 -9.69 -0.17
C ASP A 100 5.04 -9.88 -1.53
N SER A 101 4.76 -11.14 -1.89
CA SER A 101 4.01 -11.46 -3.11
C SER A 101 2.58 -10.89 -3.08
N LEU A 102 1.89 -11.05 -1.95
CA LEU A 102 0.54 -10.51 -1.77
C LEU A 102 0.54 -8.98 -1.69
N GLU A 103 1.50 -8.39 -1.00
CA GLU A 103 1.71 -6.95 -0.92
C GLU A 103 1.91 -6.34 -2.31
N THR A 104 2.79 -6.93 -3.12
CA THR A 104 3.04 -6.51 -4.50
C THR A 104 1.80 -6.65 -5.38
N ALA A 105 1.05 -7.74 -5.23
CA ALA A 105 -0.19 -7.95 -5.98
C ALA A 105 -1.24 -6.87 -5.65
N ILE A 106 -1.40 -6.51 -4.38
CA ILE A 106 -2.34 -5.47 -3.95
C ILE A 106 -1.90 -4.10 -4.47
N ASN A 107 -0.62 -3.75 -4.33
CA ASN A 107 -0.06 -2.50 -4.85
C ASN A 107 -0.33 -2.36 -6.36
N SER A 108 -0.04 -3.41 -7.13
CA SER A 108 -0.24 -3.40 -8.59
C SER A 108 -1.72 -3.33 -8.97
N SER A 109 -2.59 -3.99 -8.21
CA SER A 109 -4.04 -3.94 -8.45
C SER A 109 -4.61 -2.55 -8.19
N GLY A 110 -4.14 -1.87 -7.15
CA GLY A 110 -4.48 -0.49 -6.84
C GLY A 110 -4.06 0.46 -7.98
N ASP A 111 -2.85 0.31 -8.51
CA ASP A 111 -2.37 1.11 -9.65
C ASP A 111 -3.30 0.98 -10.87
N VAL A 112 -3.69 -0.26 -11.21
CA VAL A 112 -4.61 -0.53 -12.34
C VAL A 112 -5.97 0.12 -12.08
N LEU A 113 -6.50 0.00 -10.87
CA LEU A 113 -7.80 0.57 -10.51
C LEU A 113 -7.79 2.09 -10.63
N PHE A 114 -6.76 2.76 -10.14
CA PHE A 114 -6.63 4.21 -10.23
C PHE A 114 -6.43 4.68 -11.68
N ALA A 115 -5.62 3.96 -12.47
CA ALA A 115 -5.42 4.27 -13.88
C ALA A 115 -6.74 4.15 -14.66
N ALA A 116 -7.47 3.05 -14.49
CA ALA A 116 -8.77 2.85 -15.11
C ALA A 116 -9.80 3.93 -14.69
N THR A 117 -9.83 4.26 -13.39
CA THR A 117 -10.73 5.29 -12.88
C THR A 117 -10.44 6.66 -13.51
N ALA A 118 -9.17 7.01 -13.67
CA ALA A 118 -8.76 8.26 -14.29
C ALA A 118 -9.15 8.31 -15.77
N GLU A 119 -8.97 7.20 -16.49
CA GLU A 119 -9.33 7.08 -17.90
C GLU A 119 -10.85 7.16 -18.10
N TYR A 120 -11.63 6.43 -17.32
CA TYR A 120 -13.09 6.48 -17.37
C TYR A 120 -13.64 7.87 -17.05
N ARG A 121 -13.03 8.56 -16.11
CA ARG A 121 -13.39 9.94 -15.78
C ARG A 121 -13.10 10.90 -16.94
N GLN A 122 -12.03 10.65 -17.72
CA GLN A 122 -11.73 11.42 -18.91
C GLN A 122 -12.75 11.14 -20.01
N TRP A 123 -13.09 9.87 -20.28
CA TRP A 123 -14.11 9.49 -21.25
C TRP A 123 -15.47 10.12 -20.95
N GLN A 124 -15.85 10.15 -19.66
CA GLN A 124 -17.09 10.80 -19.23
C GLN A 124 -17.08 12.31 -19.53
N LYS A 125 -15.95 12.98 -19.35
CA LYS A 125 -15.80 14.40 -19.72
C LYS A 125 -15.87 14.63 -21.24
N ASP A 126 -15.35 13.68 -22.00
CA ASP A 126 -15.35 13.70 -23.47
C ASP A 126 -16.73 13.30 -24.07
N GLY A 127 -17.71 13.03 -23.22
CA GLY A 127 -19.09 12.64 -23.65
C GLY A 127 -19.19 11.23 -24.20
N ARG A 128 -18.20 10.36 -23.95
CA ARG A 128 -18.26 8.96 -24.37
C ARG A 128 -19.16 8.16 -23.42
N GLU A 129 -20.07 7.37 -23.99
CA GLU A 129 -20.84 6.41 -23.22
C GLU A 129 -19.93 5.25 -22.77
N PHE A 130 -19.98 4.94 -21.49
CA PHE A 130 -19.21 3.88 -20.90
C PHE A 130 -20.13 2.95 -20.09
N LYS A 131 -20.00 1.63 -20.30
CA LYS A 131 -20.68 0.58 -19.52
C LYS A 131 -19.65 -0.28 -18.80
N ILE A 132 -19.78 -0.39 -17.49
CA ILE A 132 -18.94 -1.28 -16.68
C ILE A 132 -19.10 -2.72 -17.18
N GLY A 133 -18.00 -3.40 -17.50
CA GLY A 133 -17.99 -4.78 -18.00
C GLY A 133 -18.16 -4.92 -19.51
N ALA A 134 -18.26 -3.82 -20.25
CA ALA A 134 -18.17 -3.88 -21.70
C ALA A 134 -16.71 -4.14 -22.13
N ILE A 135 -16.51 -5.14 -22.97
CA ILE A 135 -15.21 -5.34 -23.64
C ILE A 135 -15.08 -4.22 -24.66
N VAL A 136 -14.18 -3.28 -24.41
CA VAL A 136 -13.85 -2.23 -25.38
C VAL A 136 -13.01 -2.88 -26.47
N ASN A 137 -13.55 -2.89 -27.69
CA ASN A 137 -12.79 -3.35 -28.84
C ASN A 137 -11.76 -2.27 -29.18
N PRO A 138 -10.45 -2.58 -29.16
CA PRO A 138 -9.42 -1.54 -29.38
C PRO A 138 -9.45 -0.94 -30.78
N ASP A 139 -10.24 -1.51 -31.71
CA ASP A 139 -10.36 -1.09 -33.12
C ASP A 139 -11.62 -0.25 -33.41
N GLU A 140 -12.44 0.07 -32.39
CA GLU A 140 -13.59 0.99 -32.45
C GLU A 140 -13.28 2.30 -31.71
#